data_329f029f4b092c2d2e8d0b8e2b7a246c
#
_entry.id   329f029f4b092c2d2e8d0b8e2b7a246c
#
_cell.length_a   1.000
_cell.length_b   1.000
_cell.length_c   1.000
_cell.angle_alpha   90.00
_cell.angle_beta   90.00
_cell.angle_gamma   90.00
#
_symmetry.space_group_name_H-M   'P 1'
#
loop_
_entity.id
_entity.type
_entity.pdbx_description
1 polymer ?
#
loop_
_entity_poly.entity_id
_entity_poly.type
_entity_poly.pdbx_seq_one_letter_code
_entity_poly.pdbx_strand_id
1 'polypeptide(L)'
;YTLEKSIVDGVNVDCRVYRIKTQVTENGGAILEGEKVKEETRYTGDIKTIFNKETKTYTSKELNRSVINPAQIKLVLSTYRDVVYTELFNDPQREANFDYLPKTLIFALNETHATNIVQIAKEVFGRTDNRFVQKITYSAGDSNELIRQFRNDKDFRIAVTCTLVATGTDIK
;
A
#
# COMPACT_ATOMS: atom_id res chain seq x y z
N TYR A 1 19.63 -20.13 -13.24
CA TYR A 1 19.80 -19.90 -11.81
C TYR A 1 18.42 -19.66 -11.20
N THR A 2 17.97 -20.58 -10.34
CA THR A 2 16.64 -20.55 -9.75
C THR A 2 16.62 -19.70 -8.47
N LEU A 3 15.42 -19.20 -8.08
CA LEU A 3 15.25 -18.47 -6.83
C LEU A 3 15.70 -19.30 -5.62
N GLU A 4 15.30 -20.57 -5.57
CA GLU A 4 15.67 -21.50 -4.51
C GLU A 4 17.19 -21.61 -4.35
N LYS A 5 17.91 -21.78 -5.47
CA LYS A 5 19.37 -21.83 -5.43
C LYS A 5 19.98 -20.50 -4.98
N SER A 6 19.40 -19.37 -5.38
CA SER A 6 19.87 -18.05 -4.95
C SER A 6 19.66 -17.78 -3.47
N ILE A 7 18.61 -18.36 -2.86
CA ILE A 7 18.36 -18.29 -1.43
C ILE A 7 19.39 -19.15 -0.67
N VAL A 8 19.61 -20.37 -1.14
CA VAL A 8 20.62 -21.27 -0.56
C VAL A 8 22.03 -20.68 -0.60
N ASP A 9 22.36 -20.03 -1.73
CA ASP A 9 23.65 -19.36 -1.94
C ASP A 9 23.78 -18.03 -1.19
N GLY A 10 22.74 -17.60 -0.45
CA GLY A 10 22.71 -16.34 0.33
C GLY A 10 22.66 -15.06 -0.52
N VAL A 11 22.37 -15.17 -1.80
CA VAL A 11 22.23 -14.02 -2.72
C VAL A 11 20.88 -13.35 -2.57
N ASN A 12 19.82 -14.14 -2.36
CA ASN A 12 18.46 -13.67 -2.09
C ASN A 12 17.96 -14.16 -0.74
N VAL A 13 16.96 -13.48 -0.22
CA VAL A 13 16.24 -13.88 1.00
C VAL A 13 14.96 -14.63 0.64
N ASP A 14 14.55 -15.55 1.52
CA ASP A 14 13.25 -16.20 1.39
C ASP A 14 12.09 -15.21 1.53
N CYS A 15 10.95 -15.53 0.93
CA CYS A 15 9.76 -14.70 0.99
C CYS A 15 8.59 -15.46 1.63
N ARG A 16 7.82 -14.75 2.44
CA ARG A 16 6.55 -15.23 2.98
C ARG A 16 5.41 -14.46 2.35
N VAL A 17 4.37 -15.17 1.93
CA VAL A 17 3.19 -14.56 1.33
C VAL A 17 2.07 -14.54 2.35
N TYR A 18 1.68 -13.36 2.81
CA TYR A 18 0.50 -13.15 3.64
C TYR A 18 -0.64 -12.57 2.79
N ARG A 19 -1.79 -13.24 2.77
CA ARG A 19 -2.93 -12.81 1.96
C ARG A 19 -4.02 -12.24 2.83
N ILE A 20 -4.31 -10.97 2.65
CA ILE A 20 -5.45 -10.30 3.28
C ILE A 20 -6.65 -10.47 2.36
N LYS A 21 -7.65 -11.21 2.83
CA LYS A 21 -8.90 -11.43 2.11
C LYS A 21 -9.97 -10.55 2.72
N THR A 22 -10.68 -9.81 1.88
CA THR A 22 -11.85 -9.04 2.29
C THR A 22 -13.09 -9.61 1.62
N GLN A 23 -14.26 -9.47 2.22
CA GLN A 23 -15.51 -9.92 1.57
C GLN A 23 -15.67 -9.30 0.17
N VAL A 24 -15.26 -8.05 0.03
CA VAL A 24 -15.30 -7.32 -1.25
C VAL A 24 -14.33 -7.92 -2.28
N THR A 25 -13.14 -8.36 -1.86
CA THR A 25 -12.17 -8.97 -2.79
C THR A 25 -12.52 -10.42 -3.16
N GLU A 26 -13.25 -11.12 -2.33
CA GLU A 26 -13.67 -12.50 -2.61
C GLU A 26 -14.97 -12.57 -3.41
N ASN A 27 -15.98 -11.79 -3.03
CA ASN A 27 -17.34 -11.90 -3.56
C ASN A 27 -17.74 -10.76 -4.49
N GLY A 28 -16.87 -9.77 -4.70
CA GLY A 28 -17.27 -8.51 -5.30
C GLY A 28 -18.02 -7.63 -4.30
N GLY A 29 -18.41 -6.44 -4.72
CA GLY A 29 -19.15 -5.51 -3.89
C GLY A 29 -20.24 -4.80 -4.70
N ALA A 30 -21.31 -4.41 -4.03
CA ALA A 30 -22.31 -3.51 -4.58
C ALA A 30 -22.10 -2.12 -3.98
N ILE A 31 -22.14 -1.09 -4.82
CA ILE A 31 -22.24 0.29 -4.40
C ILE A 31 -23.73 0.63 -4.42
N LEU A 32 -24.25 0.97 -3.24
CA LEU A 32 -25.68 1.20 -3.09
C LEU A 32 -26.08 2.54 -3.73
N GLU A 33 -27.35 2.63 -4.12
CA GLU A 33 -27.95 3.87 -4.57
C GLU A 33 -27.76 4.97 -3.50
N GLY A 34 -27.32 6.16 -3.93
CA GLY A 34 -27.04 7.29 -3.03
C GLY A 34 -25.64 7.35 -2.44
N GLU A 35 -24.82 6.33 -2.57
CA GLU A 35 -23.41 6.40 -2.14
C GLU A 35 -22.56 7.26 -3.09
N LYS A 36 -21.72 8.10 -2.49
CA LYS A 36 -20.74 8.91 -3.21
C LYS A 36 -19.53 8.05 -3.54
N VAL A 37 -19.30 7.83 -4.81
CA VAL A 37 -18.13 7.11 -5.29
C VAL A 37 -17.20 8.05 -6.03
N LYS A 38 -15.92 7.98 -5.74
CA LYS A 38 -14.89 8.64 -6.54
C LYS A 38 -14.44 7.66 -7.62
N GLU A 39 -14.88 7.91 -8.85
CA GLU A 39 -14.42 7.18 -10.02
C GLU A 39 -13.24 7.94 -10.64
N GLU A 40 -12.10 7.28 -10.79
CA GLU A 40 -10.92 7.86 -11.41
C GLU A 40 -10.70 7.28 -12.79
N THR A 41 -10.53 8.15 -13.77
CA THR A 41 -10.22 7.72 -15.13
C THR A 41 -8.75 7.30 -15.24
N ARG A 42 -8.51 6.07 -15.60
CA ARG A 42 -7.19 5.40 -15.60
C ARG A 42 -6.09 6.13 -16.38
N TYR A 43 -6.46 6.87 -17.42
CA TYR A 43 -5.51 7.54 -18.32
C TYR A 43 -5.29 9.01 -18.02
N THR A 44 -6.29 9.71 -17.49
CA THR A 44 -6.22 11.15 -17.25
C THR A 44 -6.05 11.50 -15.78
N GLY A 45 -6.30 10.55 -14.86
CA GLY A 45 -6.29 10.81 -13.43
C GLY A 45 -7.44 11.69 -12.95
N ASP A 46 -8.40 12.01 -13.84
CA ASP A 46 -9.55 12.84 -13.48
C ASP A 46 -10.45 12.12 -12.48
N ILE A 47 -10.67 12.75 -11.33
CA ILE A 47 -11.57 12.24 -10.30
C ILE A 47 -12.95 12.83 -10.50
N LYS A 48 -13.92 11.99 -10.84
CA LYS A 48 -15.33 12.36 -10.84
C LYS A 48 -16.02 11.78 -9.62
N THR A 49 -16.62 12.63 -8.81
CA THR A 49 -17.54 12.18 -7.77
C THR A 49 -18.89 11.88 -8.44
N ILE A 50 -19.22 10.62 -8.52
CA ILE A 50 -20.48 10.17 -9.09
C ILE A 50 -21.43 9.81 -7.96
N PHE A 51 -22.64 10.35 -8.02
CA PHE A 51 -23.74 9.84 -7.20
C PHE A 51 -24.33 8.65 -7.94
N ASN A 52 -24.27 7.49 -7.33
CA ASN A 52 -24.93 6.33 -7.91
C ASN A 52 -26.45 6.53 -7.88
N LYS A 53 -27.03 6.63 -9.07
CA LYS A 53 -28.48 6.68 -9.24
C LYS A 53 -29.13 5.30 -9.17
N GLU A 54 -28.34 4.23 -9.24
CA GLU A 54 -28.79 2.84 -9.21
C GLU A 54 -27.72 1.99 -8.51
N THR A 55 -28.11 0.92 -7.84
CA THR A 55 -27.16 -0.03 -7.25
C THR A 55 -26.35 -0.71 -8.35
N LYS A 56 -25.05 -0.47 -8.38
CA LYS A 56 -24.11 -1.14 -9.30
C LYS A 56 -23.35 -2.23 -8.57
N THR A 57 -23.41 -3.42 -9.12
CA THR A 57 -22.64 -4.57 -8.65
C THR A 57 -21.33 -4.64 -9.42
N TYR A 58 -20.21 -4.71 -8.71
CA TYR A 58 -18.88 -4.82 -9.29
C TYR A 58 -18.30 -6.20 -8.97
N THR A 59 -17.70 -6.84 -9.96
CA THR A 59 -16.91 -8.05 -9.72
C THR A 59 -15.62 -7.69 -8.96
N SER A 60 -15.02 -8.66 -8.28
CA SER A 60 -13.75 -8.48 -7.59
C SER A 60 -12.62 -7.94 -8.49
N LYS A 61 -12.67 -8.26 -9.80
CA LYS A 61 -11.70 -7.73 -10.80
C LYS A 61 -11.92 -6.27 -11.15
N GLU A 62 -13.16 -5.82 -11.17
CA GLU A 62 -13.52 -4.42 -11.49
C GLU A 62 -13.26 -3.49 -10.32
N LEU A 63 -13.55 -3.94 -9.09
CA LEU A 63 -13.27 -3.18 -7.86
C LEU A 63 -11.77 -2.88 -7.69
N ASN A 64 -10.90 -3.80 -8.08
CA ASN A 64 -9.45 -3.59 -8.02
C ASN A 64 -8.89 -2.72 -9.16
N ARG A 65 -9.69 -2.40 -10.18
CA ARG A 65 -9.23 -1.65 -11.36
C ARG A 65 -9.79 -0.25 -11.47
N SER A 66 -10.99 0.01 -10.96
CA SER A 66 -11.74 1.22 -11.28
C SER A 66 -12.17 2.02 -10.05
N VAL A 67 -12.16 1.43 -8.87
CA VAL A 67 -12.69 2.07 -7.65
C VAL A 67 -11.64 2.03 -6.55
N ILE A 68 -11.18 3.21 -6.16
CA ILE A 68 -10.36 3.39 -4.97
C ILE A 68 -11.30 3.43 -3.76
N ASN A 69 -11.29 2.37 -2.96
CA ASN A 69 -12.09 2.30 -1.74
C ASN A 69 -11.22 2.62 -0.51
N PRO A 70 -11.35 3.81 0.10
CA PRO A 70 -10.59 4.17 1.29
C PRO A 70 -10.78 3.19 2.46
N ALA A 71 -11.97 2.63 2.59
CA ALA A 71 -12.27 1.64 3.63
C ALA A 71 -11.46 0.35 3.44
N GLN A 72 -11.27 -0.08 2.20
CA GLN A 72 -10.43 -1.24 1.88
C GLN A 72 -8.95 -0.95 2.17
N ILE A 73 -8.44 0.22 1.81
CA ILE A 73 -7.07 0.63 2.13
C ILE A 73 -6.87 0.62 3.64
N LYS A 74 -7.80 1.21 4.38
CA LYS A 74 -7.76 1.26 5.85
C LYS A 74 -7.78 -0.15 6.45
N LEU A 75 -8.62 -1.04 5.95
CA LEU A 75 -8.69 -2.43 6.40
C LEU A 75 -7.36 -3.16 6.17
N VAL A 76 -6.78 -3.06 4.98
CA VAL A 76 -5.49 -3.68 4.66
C VAL A 76 -4.37 -3.17 5.57
N LEU A 77 -4.27 -1.86 5.74
CA LEU A 77 -3.24 -1.25 6.59
C LEU A 77 -3.43 -1.55 8.07
N SER A 78 -4.68 -1.59 8.57
CA SER A 78 -4.98 -1.99 9.94
C SER A 78 -4.63 -3.45 10.18
N THR A 79 -5.01 -4.35 9.26
CA THR A 79 -4.64 -5.76 9.34
C THR A 79 -3.12 -5.92 9.34
N TYR A 80 -2.40 -5.23 8.44
CA TYR A 80 -0.93 -5.27 8.43
C TYR A 80 -0.34 -4.80 9.77
N ARG A 81 -0.81 -3.68 10.32
CA ARG A 81 -0.40 -3.18 11.63
C ARG A 81 -0.57 -4.22 12.74
N ASP A 82 -1.70 -4.92 12.72
CA ASP A 82 -2.07 -5.85 13.79
C ASP A 82 -1.30 -7.17 13.70
N VAL A 83 -0.93 -7.61 12.48
CA VAL A 83 -0.25 -8.91 12.27
C VAL A 83 1.27 -8.81 12.08
N VAL A 84 1.83 -7.61 11.90
CA VAL A 84 3.23 -7.44 11.50
C VAL A 84 4.20 -8.08 12.49
N TYR A 85 3.96 -8.01 13.79
CA TYR A 85 4.84 -8.57 14.81
C TYR A 85 4.38 -9.92 15.37
N THR A 86 3.14 -10.29 15.14
CA THR A 86 2.58 -11.55 15.65
C THR A 86 2.69 -12.68 14.65
N GLU A 87 2.38 -12.41 13.38
CA GLU A 87 2.33 -13.44 12.34
C GLU A 87 3.46 -13.31 11.30
N LEU A 88 3.80 -12.06 10.89
CA LEU A 88 4.79 -11.85 9.84
C LEU A 88 6.23 -11.94 10.36
N PHE A 89 6.55 -11.26 11.42
CA PHE A 89 7.92 -11.21 11.96
C PHE A 89 8.07 -11.86 13.34
N ASN A 90 6.97 -12.13 14.02
CA ASN A 90 6.91 -12.78 15.34
C ASN A 90 7.98 -12.23 16.31
N ASP A 91 8.00 -10.91 16.47
CA ASP A 91 8.93 -10.20 17.36
C ASP A 91 8.16 -9.51 18.50
N PRO A 92 7.92 -10.20 19.62
CA PRO A 92 7.16 -9.65 20.75
C PRO A 92 7.76 -8.39 21.37
N GLN A 93 9.09 -8.20 21.23
CA GLN A 93 9.76 -7.01 21.77
C GLN A 93 9.44 -5.75 20.98
N ARG A 94 9.00 -5.90 19.74
CA ARG A 94 8.60 -4.79 18.85
C ARG A 94 7.10 -4.60 18.79
N GLU A 95 6.34 -5.50 19.41
CA GLU A 95 4.88 -5.37 19.48
C GLU A 95 4.51 -3.99 20.05
N ALA A 96 3.60 -3.30 19.39
CA ALA A 96 3.17 -1.92 19.67
C ALA A 96 4.23 -0.81 19.47
N ASN A 97 5.49 -1.11 19.14
CA ASN A 97 6.49 -0.08 18.84
C ASN A 97 6.76 0.04 17.33
N PHE A 98 5.97 0.86 16.65
CA PHE A 98 6.07 1.06 15.21
C PHE A 98 7.28 1.88 14.77
N ASP A 99 8.09 2.46 15.68
CA ASP A 99 9.35 3.10 15.33
C ASP A 99 10.34 2.09 14.72
N TYR A 100 10.17 0.81 15.05
CA TYR A 100 10.96 -0.29 14.51
C TYR A 100 10.20 -1.09 13.43
N LEU A 101 9.09 -0.56 12.90
CA LEU A 101 8.37 -1.22 11.82
C LEU A 101 9.37 -1.60 10.70
N PRO A 102 9.33 -2.82 10.17
CA PRO A 102 10.14 -3.21 9.01
C PRO A 102 9.93 -2.24 7.85
N LYS A 103 10.99 -1.99 7.06
CA LYS A 103 10.86 -1.18 5.85
C LYS A 103 9.79 -1.77 4.95
N THR A 104 8.77 -0.99 4.70
CA THR A 104 7.55 -1.44 4.01
C THR A 104 7.38 -0.67 2.72
N LEU A 105 7.25 -1.37 1.60
CA LEU A 105 6.99 -0.79 0.29
C LEU A 105 5.57 -1.12 -0.14
N ILE A 106 4.80 -0.10 -0.47
CA ILE A 106 3.42 -0.23 -0.92
C ILE A 106 3.32 0.25 -2.37
N PHE A 107 2.80 -0.62 -3.24
CA PHE A 107 2.55 -0.30 -4.64
C PHE A 107 1.13 0.23 -4.82
N ALA A 108 1.02 1.47 -5.25
CA ALA A 108 -0.24 2.12 -5.58
C ALA A 108 -0.52 2.02 -7.08
N LEU A 109 -1.79 2.14 -7.45
CA LEU A 109 -2.22 2.11 -8.85
C LEU A 109 -1.76 3.35 -9.62
N ASN A 110 -1.84 4.52 -8.98
CA ASN A 110 -1.50 5.83 -9.54
C ASN A 110 -1.16 6.83 -8.42
N GLU A 111 -0.86 8.08 -8.79
CA GLU A 111 -0.48 9.16 -7.88
C GLU A 111 -1.53 9.48 -6.82
N THR A 112 -2.80 9.56 -7.21
CA THR A 112 -3.91 9.85 -6.29
C THR A 112 -4.09 8.71 -5.29
N HIS A 113 -4.03 7.46 -5.77
CA HIS A 113 -4.07 6.29 -4.91
C HIS A 113 -2.90 6.30 -3.91
N ALA A 114 -1.68 6.62 -4.36
CA ALA A 114 -0.52 6.75 -3.49
C ALA A 114 -0.74 7.82 -2.40
N THR A 115 -1.29 8.96 -2.75
CA THR A 115 -1.61 10.03 -1.80
C THR A 115 -2.65 9.60 -0.76
N ASN A 116 -3.70 8.90 -1.19
CA ASN A 116 -4.73 8.35 -0.29
C ASN A 116 -4.14 7.30 0.67
N ILE A 117 -3.28 6.42 0.17
CA ILE A 117 -2.59 5.42 1.00
C ILE A 117 -1.73 6.10 2.06
N VAL A 118 -0.93 7.11 1.69
CA VAL A 118 -0.10 7.87 2.65
C VAL A 118 -0.96 8.49 3.76
N GLN A 119 -2.07 9.11 3.40
CA GLN A 119 -2.97 9.74 4.38
C GLN A 119 -3.56 8.71 5.34
N ILE A 120 -4.11 7.62 4.80
CA ILE A 120 -4.73 6.56 5.60
C ILE A 120 -3.68 5.83 6.46
N ALA A 121 -2.47 5.62 5.93
CA ALA A 121 -1.39 5.00 6.70
C ALA A 121 -1.00 5.86 7.91
N LYS A 122 -0.91 7.19 7.76
CA LYS A 122 -0.67 8.08 8.90
C LYS A 122 -1.74 7.95 9.97
N GLU A 123 -3.01 7.89 9.58
CA GLU A 123 -4.13 7.69 10.50
C GLU A 123 -4.03 6.34 11.22
N VAL A 124 -3.81 5.25 10.47
CA VAL A 124 -3.77 3.88 11.01
C VAL A 124 -2.61 3.69 11.99
N PHE A 125 -1.44 4.27 11.70
CA PHE A 125 -0.27 4.17 12.57
C PHE A 125 -0.18 5.30 13.61
N GLY A 126 -1.14 6.23 13.65
CA GLY A 126 -1.14 7.34 14.58
C GLY A 126 0.04 8.30 14.40
N ARG A 127 0.48 8.50 13.15
CA ARG A 127 1.63 9.34 12.81
C ARG A 127 1.18 10.59 12.07
N THR A 128 1.52 11.75 12.61
CA THR A 128 1.19 13.06 12.00
C THR A 128 2.35 13.64 11.19
N ASP A 129 3.57 13.20 11.48
CA ASP A 129 4.76 13.67 10.77
C ASP A 129 4.88 13.07 9.35
N ASN A 130 5.64 13.79 8.51
CA ASN A 130 5.85 13.37 7.12
C ASN A 130 7.03 12.41 6.94
N ARG A 131 7.73 12.02 8.01
CA ARG A 131 8.91 11.16 7.88
C ARG A 131 8.55 9.68 7.86
N PHE A 132 7.63 9.26 8.71
CA PHE A 132 7.29 7.85 8.87
C PHE A 132 6.72 7.20 7.60
N VAL A 133 5.81 7.91 6.92
CA VAL A 133 5.17 7.46 5.66
C VAL A 133 5.35 8.53 4.60
N GLN A 134 5.95 8.19 3.47
CA GLN A 134 6.14 9.13 2.36
C GLN A 134 5.82 8.49 1.01
N LYS A 135 5.49 9.34 0.05
CA LYS A 135 5.28 8.97 -1.34
C LYS A 135 6.61 9.08 -2.10
N ILE A 136 6.98 8.03 -2.84
CA ILE A 136 8.13 8.03 -3.76
C ILE A 136 7.60 7.87 -5.17
N THR A 137 7.37 8.97 -5.86
CA THR A 137 6.82 9.02 -7.22
C THR A 137 7.49 10.15 -7.99
N TYR A 138 7.31 10.18 -9.31
CA TYR A 138 7.90 11.23 -10.15
C TYR A 138 7.44 12.65 -9.77
N SER A 139 6.24 12.79 -9.21
CA SER A 139 5.69 14.07 -8.79
C SER A 139 6.12 14.50 -7.39
N ALA A 140 6.79 13.64 -6.62
CA ALA A 140 7.12 13.87 -5.22
C ALA A 140 8.46 14.62 -4.99
N GLY A 141 9.12 15.06 -6.07
CA GLY A 141 10.43 15.73 -6.00
C GLY A 141 11.59 14.83 -6.46
N ASP A 142 12.77 14.98 -5.84
CA ASP A 142 13.92 14.13 -6.19
C ASP A 142 13.72 12.69 -5.68
N SER A 143 13.31 11.83 -6.59
CA SER A 143 13.03 10.43 -6.29
C SER A 143 14.25 9.64 -5.83
N ASN A 144 15.44 9.97 -6.33
CA ASN A 144 16.68 9.30 -5.94
C ASN A 144 17.04 9.65 -4.49
N GLU A 145 16.86 10.91 -4.11
CA GLU A 145 17.05 11.34 -2.73
C GLU A 145 16.04 10.67 -1.79
N LEU A 146 14.76 10.57 -2.16
CA LEU A 146 13.75 9.88 -1.37
C LEU A 146 14.05 8.38 -1.23
N ILE A 147 14.55 7.72 -2.27
CA ILE A 147 14.98 6.32 -2.20
C ILE A 147 16.18 6.19 -1.26
N ARG A 148 17.16 7.09 -1.33
CA ARG A 148 18.30 7.11 -0.43
C ARG A 148 17.87 7.31 1.03
N GLN A 149 16.93 8.24 1.27
CA GLN A 149 16.35 8.44 2.59
C GLN A 149 15.60 7.19 3.07
N PHE A 150 14.78 6.56 2.21
CA PHE A 150 14.09 5.34 2.59
C PHE A 150 15.05 4.21 3.00
N ARG A 151 16.22 4.12 2.39
CA ARG A 151 17.27 3.16 2.79
C ARG A 151 17.89 3.48 4.16
N ASN A 152 18.27 4.73 4.36
CA ASN A 152 19.20 5.13 5.41
C ASN A 152 18.50 5.76 6.63
N ASP A 153 17.37 6.43 6.44
CA ASP A 153 16.65 7.07 7.53
C ASP A 153 15.85 6.04 8.32
N LYS A 154 16.20 5.87 9.59
CA LYS A 154 15.50 4.96 10.51
C LYS A 154 14.04 5.31 10.74
N ASP A 155 13.68 6.58 10.60
CA ASP A 155 12.32 7.07 10.86
C ASP A 155 11.39 6.91 9.65
N PHE A 156 11.96 6.78 8.43
CA PHE A 156 11.20 6.53 7.22
C PHE A 156 10.90 5.03 7.07
N ARG A 157 9.72 4.59 7.48
CA ARG A 157 9.34 3.17 7.56
C ARG A 157 8.48 2.69 6.40
N ILE A 158 7.58 3.52 5.88
CA ILE A 158 6.65 3.12 4.82
C ILE A 158 6.84 4.03 3.61
N ALA A 159 7.22 3.43 2.47
CA ALA A 159 7.29 4.09 1.18
C ALA A 159 6.11 3.67 0.32
N VAL A 160 5.41 4.63 -0.27
CA VAL A 160 4.30 4.38 -1.21
C VAL A 160 4.72 4.83 -2.61
N THR A 161 4.68 3.92 -3.57
CA THR A 161 5.10 4.19 -4.96
C THR A 161 4.07 3.66 -5.96
N CYS A 162 4.07 4.18 -7.18
CA CYS A 162 3.25 3.62 -8.27
C CYS A 162 4.08 2.95 -9.36
N THR A 163 5.15 3.54 -9.85
CA THR A 163 5.92 2.99 -10.98
C THR A 163 7.43 3.06 -10.80
N LEU A 164 7.92 4.02 -10.01
CA LEU A 164 9.34 4.35 -9.90
C LEU A 164 10.22 3.23 -9.30
N VAL A 165 9.67 2.44 -8.39
CA VAL A 165 10.42 1.42 -7.65
C VAL A 165 10.09 0.01 -8.17
N ALA A 166 9.29 -0.09 -9.24
CA ALA A 166 8.80 -1.38 -9.72
C ALA A 166 9.84 -2.23 -10.46
N THR A 167 10.91 -1.62 -10.98
CA THR A 167 11.90 -2.33 -11.79
C THR A 167 13.33 -1.90 -11.44
N GLY A 168 14.08 -2.82 -10.84
CA GLY A 168 15.53 -2.72 -10.75
C GLY A 168 16.10 -1.70 -9.75
N THR A 169 15.28 -1.12 -8.88
CA THR A 169 15.79 -0.27 -7.80
C THR A 169 16.30 -1.15 -6.66
N ASP A 170 17.60 -1.13 -6.45
CA ASP A 170 18.24 -1.85 -5.34
C ASP A 170 17.93 -1.11 -4.01
N ILE A 171 17.06 -1.70 -3.20
CA ILE A 171 16.70 -1.24 -1.87
C ILE A 171 17.27 -2.24 -0.84
N LYS A 172 18.59 -2.40 -0.85
CA LYS A 172 19.27 -3.21 0.17
C LYS A 172 19.43 -2.45 1.48
#